data_9faf9945ff85a1680046e9c22bc8937a
#
_entry.id   9faf9945ff85a1680046e9c22bc8937a
#
_cell.length_a   1.000
_cell.length_b   1.000
_cell.length_c   1.000
_cell.angle_alpha   90.00
_cell.angle_beta   90.00
_cell.angle_gamma   90.00
#
_symmetry.space_group_name_H-M   'P 1'
#
loop_
_entity.id
_entity.type
_entity.pdbx_description
1 polymer ?
#
loop_
_entity_poly.entity_id
_entity_poly.type
_entity_poly.pdbx_seq_one_letter_code
_entity_poly.pdbx_strand_id
1 'polypeptide(L)'
;LLHSGHVAFFSEAAQFGDLYVAIGSDQTIYDLKGRVPVNSEDERLYMIQNLACVKQAVISRGSGMIDFLDEIKAIHPDIFIVNEDGNIPEKRALCAELDIEYVILKREPHTGLSPRSTTALRNVFSMPYRIDLCGGWLDQPWVSSLYPGPVLTISLEPTIEFNERSGMATSTRRKAIDLWGPRLPPGDPLKLARILFAYDNPPGTKEVSGSQDTIGIIFPGLNRAYYTGEYWPAQIDSIQDETVLQFVEQALYLIPLGPRGHDFHVLENTCITRSGAQALSEA
;
A
#
# COMPACT_ATOMS: atom_id res chain seq x y z
N LEU A 1 -12.64 -3.19 -3.07
CA LEU A 1 -13.05 -4.16 -2.04
C LEU A 1 -14.40 -3.76 -1.45
N LEU A 2 -15.37 -4.68 -1.40
CA LEU A 2 -16.60 -4.49 -0.63
C LEU A 2 -16.26 -4.57 0.88
N HIS A 3 -16.80 -3.65 1.68
CA HIS A 3 -16.61 -3.60 3.12
C HIS A 3 -17.84 -3.03 3.82
N SER A 4 -17.88 -3.09 5.16
CA SER A 4 -19.04 -2.67 5.98
C SER A 4 -19.56 -1.25 5.65
N GLY A 5 -18.67 -0.31 5.31
CA GLY A 5 -19.07 1.04 4.92
C GLY A 5 -19.88 1.10 3.60
N HIS A 6 -19.58 0.22 2.62
CA HIS A 6 -20.40 0.11 1.41
C HIS A 6 -21.75 -0.53 1.73
N VAL A 7 -21.78 -1.57 2.57
CA VAL A 7 -23.01 -2.23 2.97
C VAL A 7 -23.92 -1.27 3.73
N ALA A 8 -23.38 -0.47 4.66
CA ALA A 8 -24.13 0.56 5.38
C ALA A 8 -24.74 1.59 4.42
N PHE A 9 -23.94 2.11 3.47
CA PHE A 9 -24.41 3.03 2.44
C PHE A 9 -25.54 2.43 1.60
N PHE A 10 -25.41 1.19 1.13
CA PHE A 10 -26.47 0.53 0.34
C PHE A 10 -27.73 0.27 1.17
N SER A 11 -27.58 -0.09 2.44
CA SER A 11 -28.72 -0.30 3.34
C SER A 11 -29.48 1.01 3.62
N GLU A 12 -28.78 2.13 3.72
CA GLU A 12 -29.38 3.45 3.88
C GLU A 12 -30.04 3.92 2.57
N ALA A 13 -29.35 3.77 1.43
CA ALA A 13 -29.89 4.11 0.12
C ALA A 13 -31.15 3.31 -0.21
N ALA A 14 -31.25 2.05 0.17
CA ALA A 14 -32.42 1.21 -0.04
C ALA A 14 -33.66 1.65 0.75
N GLN A 15 -33.54 2.56 1.72
CA GLN A 15 -34.68 3.15 2.42
C GLN A 15 -35.47 4.13 1.54
N PHE A 16 -34.89 4.61 0.47
CA PHE A 16 -35.52 5.50 -0.50
C PHE A 16 -36.36 4.76 -1.56
N GLY A 17 -36.17 3.44 -1.70
CA GLY A 17 -36.90 2.63 -2.67
C GLY A 17 -36.10 1.43 -3.16
N ASP A 18 -36.48 0.91 -4.31
CA ASP A 18 -35.77 -0.19 -4.99
C ASP A 18 -34.37 0.23 -5.41
N LEU A 19 -33.33 -0.36 -4.79
CA LEU A 19 -31.96 0.02 -5.02
C LEU A 19 -31.34 -0.68 -6.25
N TYR A 20 -30.94 0.11 -7.24
CA TYR A 20 -30.15 -0.30 -8.39
C TYR A 20 -28.71 0.19 -8.21
N VAL A 21 -27.73 -0.65 -8.47
CA VAL A 21 -26.31 -0.32 -8.27
C VAL A 21 -25.53 -0.50 -9.57
N ALA A 22 -24.95 0.56 -10.10
CA ALA A 22 -24.01 0.53 -11.20
C ALA A 22 -22.58 0.54 -10.64
N ILE A 23 -21.74 -0.39 -11.08
CA ILE A 23 -20.32 -0.49 -10.67
C ILE A 23 -19.39 -0.27 -11.86
N GLY A 24 -18.37 0.56 -11.69
CA GLY A 24 -17.38 0.79 -12.74
C GLY A 24 -16.66 -0.49 -13.15
N SER A 25 -16.40 -0.65 -14.45
CA SER A 25 -15.63 -1.77 -15.01
C SER A 25 -14.19 -1.78 -14.48
N ASP A 26 -13.48 -2.89 -14.65
CA ASP A 26 -12.06 -2.99 -14.29
C ASP A 26 -11.22 -2.00 -15.10
N GLN A 27 -11.56 -1.80 -16.38
CA GLN A 27 -10.92 -0.81 -17.23
C GLN A 27 -11.16 0.63 -16.73
N THR A 28 -12.40 0.99 -16.39
CA THR A 28 -12.71 2.32 -15.83
C THR A 28 -11.94 2.58 -14.54
N ILE A 29 -11.84 1.56 -13.66
CA ILE A 29 -11.07 1.70 -12.42
C ILE A 29 -9.58 1.85 -12.70
N TYR A 30 -9.05 1.12 -13.67
CA TYR A 30 -7.66 1.24 -14.08
C TYR A 30 -7.36 2.65 -14.64
N ASP A 31 -8.20 3.15 -15.53
CA ASP A 31 -8.04 4.48 -16.15
C ASP A 31 -8.12 5.61 -15.12
N LEU A 32 -9.03 5.50 -14.14
CA LEU A 32 -9.21 6.54 -13.12
C LEU A 32 -8.19 6.47 -11.97
N LYS A 33 -7.67 5.27 -11.65
CA LYS A 33 -6.86 5.05 -10.43
C LYS A 33 -5.48 4.48 -10.71
N GLY A 34 -5.13 4.24 -11.99
CA GLY A 34 -3.85 3.69 -12.41
C GLY A 34 -3.54 2.29 -11.87
N ARG A 35 -4.57 1.51 -11.51
CA ARG A 35 -4.38 0.21 -10.83
C ARG A 35 -5.50 -0.78 -11.12
N VAL A 36 -5.13 -2.06 -11.17
CA VAL A 36 -6.08 -3.16 -11.27
C VAL A 36 -6.85 -3.33 -9.95
N PRO A 37 -8.17 -3.54 -9.99
CA PRO A 37 -8.94 -3.90 -8.81
C PRO A 37 -8.46 -5.20 -8.16
N VAL A 38 -8.63 -5.35 -6.85
CA VAL A 38 -8.32 -6.61 -6.13
C VAL A 38 -9.30 -7.69 -6.51
N ASN A 39 -10.58 -7.32 -6.61
CA ASN A 39 -11.66 -8.19 -7.05
C ASN A 39 -12.05 -7.77 -8.46
N SER A 40 -12.17 -8.73 -9.38
CA SER A 40 -12.63 -8.47 -10.75
C SER A 40 -14.03 -7.83 -10.76
N GLU A 41 -14.41 -7.22 -11.88
CA GLU A 41 -15.74 -6.66 -12.02
C GLU A 41 -16.84 -7.71 -11.80
N ASP A 42 -16.64 -8.95 -12.25
CA ASP A 42 -17.58 -10.05 -12.05
C ASP A 42 -17.70 -10.42 -10.56
N GLU A 43 -16.59 -10.51 -9.82
CA GLU A 43 -16.62 -10.77 -8.38
C GLU A 43 -17.29 -9.63 -7.62
N ARG A 44 -17.04 -8.37 -8.02
CA ARG A 44 -17.68 -7.20 -7.42
C ARG A 44 -19.18 -7.20 -7.69
N LEU A 45 -19.58 -7.51 -8.91
CA LEU A 45 -20.96 -7.65 -9.31
C LEU A 45 -21.66 -8.75 -8.50
N TYR A 46 -21.04 -9.95 -8.45
CA TYR A 46 -21.57 -11.07 -7.69
C TYR A 46 -21.81 -10.73 -6.21
N MET A 47 -20.84 -10.09 -5.55
CA MET A 47 -20.97 -9.73 -4.15
C MET A 47 -22.12 -8.71 -3.92
N ILE A 48 -22.25 -7.70 -4.79
CA ILE A 48 -23.26 -6.66 -4.64
C ILE A 48 -24.67 -7.18 -4.95
N GLN A 49 -24.82 -8.01 -5.98
CA GLN A 49 -26.10 -8.64 -6.33
C GLN A 49 -26.68 -9.51 -5.21
N ASN A 50 -25.81 -10.07 -4.35
CA ASN A 50 -26.22 -10.92 -3.24
C ASN A 50 -26.44 -10.15 -1.92
N LEU A 51 -26.42 -8.82 -1.94
CA LEU A 51 -26.85 -8.00 -0.78
C LEU A 51 -28.37 -7.92 -0.75
N ALA A 52 -28.96 -8.23 0.40
CA ALA A 52 -30.43 -8.25 0.59
C ALA A 52 -31.12 -6.89 0.29
N CYS A 53 -30.39 -5.79 0.37
CA CYS A 53 -30.88 -4.44 0.09
C CYS A 53 -30.78 -4.04 -1.38
N VAL A 54 -30.14 -4.83 -2.24
CA VAL A 54 -29.91 -4.50 -3.65
C VAL A 54 -30.93 -5.27 -4.51
N LYS A 55 -31.73 -4.56 -5.27
CA LYS A 55 -32.67 -5.15 -6.22
C LYS A 55 -31.97 -5.65 -7.48
N GLN A 56 -31.03 -4.86 -8.01
CA GLN A 56 -30.25 -5.20 -9.18
C GLN A 56 -28.89 -4.48 -9.16
N ALA A 57 -27.85 -5.17 -9.60
CA ALA A 57 -26.55 -4.55 -9.86
C ALA A 57 -26.10 -4.82 -11.30
N VAL A 58 -25.37 -3.89 -11.89
CA VAL A 58 -24.86 -3.96 -13.26
C VAL A 58 -23.43 -3.41 -13.31
N ILE A 59 -22.63 -3.89 -14.29
CA ILE A 59 -21.34 -3.27 -14.62
C ILE A 59 -21.61 -2.14 -15.60
N SER A 60 -21.09 -0.94 -15.28
CA SER A 60 -21.19 0.23 -16.15
C SER A 60 -20.44 0.01 -17.46
N ARG A 61 -21.06 0.38 -18.58
CA ARG A 61 -20.52 0.21 -19.93
C ARG A 61 -19.74 1.42 -20.43
N GLY A 62 -19.91 2.57 -19.77
CA GLY A 62 -19.20 3.80 -20.09
C GLY A 62 -17.78 3.86 -19.56
N SER A 63 -17.20 5.05 -19.59
CA SER A 63 -15.85 5.33 -19.10
C SER A 63 -15.80 6.66 -18.34
N GLY A 64 -14.73 6.85 -17.54
CA GLY A 64 -14.52 8.08 -16.79
C GLY A 64 -15.41 8.20 -15.54
N MET A 65 -15.66 9.45 -15.12
CA MET A 65 -16.39 9.75 -13.87
C MET A 65 -17.91 9.58 -13.97
N ILE A 66 -18.42 9.48 -15.19
CA ILE A 66 -19.87 9.29 -15.50
C ILE A 66 -20.02 8.02 -16.36
N ASP A 67 -19.33 6.96 -15.98
CA ASP A 67 -19.32 5.68 -16.67
C ASP A 67 -20.69 4.98 -16.71
N PHE A 68 -21.61 5.38 -15.86
CA PHE A 68 -22.99 4.85 -15.69
C PHE A 68 -24.05 5.57 -16.55
N LEU A 69 -23.68 6.38 -17.53
CA LEU A 69 -24.61 7.21 -18.31
C LEU A 69 -25.68 6.39 -19.05
N ASP A 70 -25.30 5.26 -19.62
CA ASP A 70 -26.22 4.39 -20.35
C ASP A 70 -27.20 3.69 -19.39
N GLU A 71 -26.71 3.27 -18.22
CA GLU A 71 -27.48 2.62 -17.19
C GLU A 71 -28.52 3.58 -16.58
N ILE A 72 -28.15 4.82 -16.27
CA ILE A 72 -29.10 5.81 -15.71
C ILE A 72 -30.20 6.15 -16.73
N LYS A 73 -29.88 6.24 -18.02
CA LYS A 73 -30.85 6.44 -19.09
C LYS A 73 -31.78 5.24 -19.30
N ALA A 74 -31.27 4.02 -19.12
CA ALA A 74 -32.05 2.80 -19.28
C ALA A 74 -32.97 2.54 -18.08
N ILE A 75 -32.54 2.85 -16.87
CA ILE A 75 -33.27 2.61 -15.63
C ILE A 75 -34.30 3.73 -15.35
N HIS A 76 -33.99 4.97 -15.74
CA HIS A 76 -34.76 6.15 -15.40
C HIS A 76 -35.14 6.24 -13.90
N PRO A 77 -34.09 6.29 -13.02
CA PRO A 77 -34.38 6.33 -11.58
C PRO A 77 -35.00 7.67 -11.16
N ASP A 78 -35.84 7.64 -10.16
CA ASP A 78 -36.41 8.87 -9.57
C ASP A 78 -35.32 9.59 -8.75
N ILE A 79 -34.38 8.83 -8.13
CA ILE A 79 -33.43 9.38 -7.18
C ILE A 79 -32.03 8.82 -7.54
N PHE A 80 -31.02 9.69 -7.59
CA PHE A 80 -29.61 9.32 -7.70
C PHE A 80 -28.89 9.59 -6.39
N ILE A 81 -28.35 8.56 -5.76
CA ILE A 81 -27.77 8.64 -4.42
C ILE A 81 -26.27 8.50 -4.48
N VAL A 82 -25.54 9.41 -3.85
CA VAL A 82 -24.11 9.36 -3.65
C VAL A 82 -23.78 9.58 -2.18
N ASN A 83 -22.56 9.16 -1.78
CA ASN A 83 -21.96 9.62 -0.53
C ASN A 83 -21.20 10.95 -0.75
N GLU A 84 -20.72 11.55 0.33
CA GLU A 84 -19.96 12.81 0.27
C GLU A 84 -18.73 12.70 -0.65
N ASP A 85 -18.01 11.57 -0.62
CA ASP A 85 -16.80 11.32 -1.45
C ASP A 85 -17.15 11.19 -2.95
N GLY A 86 -18.35 10.75 -3.27
CA GLY A 86 -18.83 10.56 -4.64
C GLY A 86 -19.56 11.78 -5.22
N ASN A 87 -19.71 12.86 -4.44
CA ASN A 87 -20.40 14.08 -4.86
C ASN A 87 -19.47 14.95 -5.73
N ILE A 88 -19.76 15.00 -7.01
CA ILE A 88 -19.06 15.84 -7.98
C ILE A 88 -20.04 16.69 -8.79
N PRO A 89 -19.61 17.89 -9.27
CA PRO A 89 -20.49 18.80 -10.01
C PRO A 89 -21.11 18.17 -11.26
N GLU A 90 -20.37 17.33 -11.98
CA GLU A 90 -20.79 16.69 -13.21
C GLU A 90 -21.99 15.75 -13.02
N LYS A 91 -21.98 14.98 -11.92
CA LYS A 91 -23.11 14.08 -11.58
C LYS A 91 -24.36 14.88 -11.24
N ARG A 92 -24.18 15.97 -10.49
CA ARG A 92 -25.30 16.86 -10.13
C ARG A 92 -25.91 17.53 -11.37
N ALA A 93 -25.08 18.01 -12.29
CA ALA A 93 -25.51 18.58 -13.55
C ALA A 93 -26.29 17.58 -14.41
N LEU A 94 -25.79 16.34 -14.51
CA LEU A 94 -26.45 15.25 -15.23
C LEU A 94 -27.83 14.92 -14.63
N CYS A 95 -27.95 14.83 -13.30
CA CYS A 95 -29.23 14.55 -12.66
C CYS A 95 -30.21 15.69 -12.89
N ALA A 96 -29.77 16.95 -12.86
CA ALA A 96 -30.62 18.10 -13.14
C ALA A 96 -31.12 18.11 -14.62
N GLU A 97 -30.27 17.70 -15.57
CA GLU A 97 -30.61 17.56 -16.99
C GLU A 97 -31.69 16.46 -17.21
N LEU A 98 -31.58 15.37 -16.45
CA LEU A 98 -32.47 14.20 -16.57
C LEU A 98 -33.68 14.26 -15.66
N ASP A 99 -33.88 15.34 -14.92
CA ASP A 99 -34.98 15.53 -13.93
C ASP A 99 -34.97 14.44 -12.84
N ILE A 100 -33.78 14.07 -12.35
CA ILE A 100 -33.55 13.09 -11.31
C ILE A 100 -33.19 13.79 -10.01
N GLU A 101 -33.84 13.41 -8.90
CA GLU A 101 -33.48 13.92 -7.57
C GLU A 101 -32.06 13.47 -7.19
N TYR A 102 -31.21 14.41 -6.73
CA TYR A 102 -29.84 14.14 -6.34
C TYR A 102 -29.69 14.18 -4.82
N VAL A 103 -29.45 13.02 -4.20
CA VAL A 103 -29.35 12.86 -2.75
C VAL A 103 -27.91 12.56 -2.35
N ILE A 104 -27.42 13.23 -1.30
CA ILE A 104 -26.09 13.00 -0.72
C ILE A 104 -26.29 12.42 0.68
N LEU A 105 -25.78 11.19 0.90
CA LEU A 105 -25.76 10.56 2.20
C LEU A 105 -24.42 10.81 2.90
N LYS A 106 -24.46 10.94 4.21
CA LYS A 106 -23.24 11.00 5.03
C LYS A 106 -22.60 9.64 5.11
N ARG A 107 -21.27 9.64 5.17
CA ARG A 107 -20.51 8.40 5.33
C ARG A 107 -20.44 8.01 6.81
N GLU A 108 -21.47 7.40 7.31
CA GLU A 108 -21.53 6.92 8.69
C GLU A 108 -21.32 5.40 8.74
N PRO A 109 -20.47 4.88 9.65
CA PRO A 109 -20.37 3.45 9.86
C PRO A 109 -21.64 2.92 10.52
N HIS A 110 -22.02 1.67 10.24
CA HIS A 110 -23.10 1.01 10.96
C HIS A 110 -22.79 0.97 12.47
N THR A 111 -23.82 1.16 13.29
CA THR A 111 -23.74 1.18 14.75
C THR A 111 -22.94 -0.01 15.28
N GLY A 112 -21.91 0.26 16.09
CA GLY A 112 -21.01 -0.76 16.65
C GLY A 112 -19.85 -1.19 15.75
N LEU A 113 -19.73 -0.65 14.52
CA LEU A 113 -18.61 -0.93 13.61
C LEU A 113 -17.70 0.29 13.48
N SER A 114 -16.39 0.02 13.35
CA SER A 114 -15.42 1.07 13.05
C SER A 114 -15.53 1.53 11.58
N PRO A 115 -15.23 2.80 11.28
CA PRO A 115 -15.11 3.28 9.91
C PRO A 115 -14.12 2.43 9.10
N ARG A 116 -14.49 2.11 7.87
CA ARG A 116 -13.63 1.36 6.95
C ARG A 116 -13.50 2.10 5.61
N SER A 117 -12.32 2.04 5.02
CA SER A 117 -12.11 2.49 3.66
C SER A 117 -11.38 1.42 2.85
N THR A 118 -11.62 1.38 1.56
CA THR A 118 -10.92 0.45 0.65
C THR A 118 -9.41 0.67 0.69
N THR A 119 -8.95 1.92 0.80
CA THR A 119 -7.52 2.25 0.90
C THR A 119 -6.93 1.71 2.20
N ALA A 120 -7.56 1.98 3.36
CA ALA A 120 -7.10 1.44 4.64
C ALA A 120 -7.07 -0.10 4.65
N LEU A 121 -8.10 -0.75 4.09
CA LEU A 121 -8.11 -2.22 3.99
C LEU A 121 -7.03 -2.76 3.07
N ARG A 122 -6.67 -2.06 1.99
CA ARG A 122 -5.57 -2.46 1.11
C ARG A 122 -4.24 -2.34 1.80
N ASN A 123 -4.02 -1.26 2.53
CA ASN A 123 -2.78 -1.00 3.25
C ASN A 123 -2.52 -2.04 4.35
N VAL A 124 -3.59 -2.55 4.99
CA VAL A 124 -3.49 -3.69 5.92
C VAL A 124 -2.99 -4.97 5.24
N PHE A 125 -3.02 -5.05 3.90
CA PHE A 125 -2.82 -6.29 3.13
C PHE A 125 -1.55 -6.35 2.31
N SER A 126 -0.64 -5.40 2.39
CA SER A 126 0.56 -5.45 1.58
C SER A 126 1.84 -5.42 2.41
N MET A 127 2.78 -6.28 2.04
CA MET A 127 4.12 -6.29 2.60
C MET A 127 4.81 -4.95 2.30
N PRO A 128 5.31 -4.23 3.30
CA PRO A 128 5.97 -2.94 3.08
C PRO A 128 7.20 -3.03 2.17
N TYR A 129 7.54 -1.91 1.57
CA TYR A 129 8.85 -1.66 0.97
C TYR A 129 9.75 -0.93 1.97
N ARG A 130 11.04 -0.97 1.74
CA ARG A 130 12.03 -0.24 2.49
C ARG A 130 12.83 0.67 1.55
N ILE A 131 13.13 1.89 1.99
CA ILE A 131 14.14 2.76 1.38
C ILE A 131 15.25 2.97 2.39
N ASP A 132 16.51 2.91 1.94
CA ASP A 132 17.66 3.40 2.67
C ASP A 132 17.81 4.90 2.41
N LEU A 133 17.81 5.69 3.46
CA LEU A 133 18.05 7.12 3.36
C LEU A 133 19.54 7.43 3.46
N CYS A 134 20.24 6.77 4.39
CA CYS A 134 21.70 6.89 4.54
C CYS A 134 22.29 5.71 5.31
N GLY A 135 23.63 5.59 5.31
CA GLY A 135 24.37 4.58 6.05
C GLY A 135 24.29 3.18 5.45
N GLY A 136 23.70 2.98 4.29
CA GLY A 136 23.63 1.67 3.63
C GLY A 136 25.01 1.01 3.55
N TRP A 137 25.10 -0.33 3.64
CA TRP A 137 26.29 -1.15 3.81
C TRP A 137 26.85 -1.29 5.23
N LEU A 138 26.51 -0.42 6.18
CA LEU A 138 26.97 -0.58 7.57
C LEU A 138 26.36 -1.82 8.26
N ASP A 139 25.31 -2.40 7.70
CA ASP A 139 24.74 -3.70 8.12
C ASP A 139 25.61 -4.91 7.72
N GLN A 140 26.68 -4.66 6.94
CA GLN A 140 27.68 -5.67 6.63
C GLN A 140 28.83 -5.59 7.64
N PRO A 141 29.19 -6.70 8.35
CA PRO A 141 30.23 -6.71 9.37
C PRO A 141 31.58 -6.22 8.87
N TRP A 142 31.93 -6.53 7.63
CA TRP A 142 33.22 -6.11 7.03
C TRP A 142 33.27 -4.58 6.77
N VAL A 143 32.14 -3.88 6.77
CA VAL A 143 32.06 -2.41 6.69
C VAL A 143 32.03 -1.80 8.09
N SER A 144 31.05 -2.19 8.94
CA SER A 144 30.87 -1.61 10.26
C SER A 144 31.98 -1.96 11.25
N SER A 145 32.79 -3.00 10.98
CA SER A 145 34.03 -3.24 11.72
C SER A 145 35.12 -2.23 11.41
N LEU A 146 35.14 -1.63 10.22
CA LEU A 146 36.04 -0.54 9.86
C LEU A 146 35.66 0.76 10.53
N TYR A 147 34.37 1.08 10.55
CA TYR A 147 33.80 2.24 11.21
C TYR A 147 32.33 1.97 11.58
N PRO A 148 32.00 1.84 12.87
CA PRO A 148 30.62 1.63 13.32
C PRO A 148 29.72 2.81 13.00
N GLY A 149 28.40 2.56 12.78
CA GLY A 149 27.50 3.66 12.51
C GLY A 149 26.04 3.24 12.28
N PRO A 150 25.15 4.22 12.12
CA PRO A 150 23.75 4.00 11.90
C PRO A 150 23.43 3.76 10.42
N VAL A 151 22.44 2.92 10.17
CA VAL A 151 21.69 2.88 8.92
C VAL A 151 20.32 3.50 9.18
N LEU A 152 19.90 4.42 8.34
CA LEU A 152 18.60 5.05 8.40
C LEU A 152 17.72 4.51 7.28
N THR A 153 16.62 3.86 7.65
CA THR A 153 15.66 3.28 6.69
C THR A 153 14.26 3.80 6.97
N ILE A 154 13.45 3.88 5.93
CA ILE A 154 12.02 4.16 6.07
C ILE A 154 11.20 3.02 5.48
N SER A 155 10.17 2.59 6.22
CA SER A 155 9.17 1.64 5.76
C SER A 155 8.12 2.38 4.95
N LEU A 156 7.84 1.90 3.74
CA LEU A 156 6.85 2.49 2.84
C LEU A 156 5.71 1.51 2.59
N GLU A 157 4.50 2.02 2.68
CA GLU A 157 3.35 1.28 2.20
C GLU A 157 3.41 1.12 0.68
N PRO A 158 3.11 -0.07 0.13
CA PRO A 158 3.05 -0.27 -1.31
C PRO A 158 1.98 0.64 -1.91
N THR A 159 2.40 1.47 -2.84
CA THR A 159 1.51 2.19 -3.74
C THR A 159 1.55 1.52 -5.12
N ILE A 160 0.67 1.92 -6.01
CA ILE A 160 0.65 1.41 -7.38
C ILE A 160 1.98 1.63 -8.09
N GLU A 161 2.58 2.78 -7.87
CA GLU A 161 3.84 3.18 -8.49
C GLU A 161 5.02 2.34 -7.99
N PHE A 162 4.94 1.78 -6.78
CA PHE A 162 5.99 1.00 -6.15
C PHE A 162 5.79 -0.52 -6.21
N ASN A 163 4.60 -1.00 -6.59
CA ASN A 163 4.28 -2.44 -6.55
C ASN A 163 5.09 -3.30 -7.52
N GLU A 164 5.61 -2.74 -8.61
CA GLU A 164 6.31 -3.48 -9.66
C GLU A 164 7.80 -3.09 -9.80
N ARG A 165 8.31 -2.16 -8.98
CA ARG A 165 9.67 -1.69 -9.10
C ARG A 165 10.68 -2.61 -8.42
N SER A 166 11.72 -2.95 -9.16
CA SER A 166 12.94 -3.57 -8.64
C SER A 166 13.82 -2.52 -7.93
N GLY A 167 14.58 -2.93 -6.92
CA GLY A 167 15.64 -2.13 -6.31
C GLY A 167 15.38 -1.58 -4.91
N MET A 168 14.22 -1.89 -4.30
CA MET A 168 13.89 -1.44 -2.95
C MET A 168 13.68 -2.64 -2.00
N ALA A 169 14.77 -3.28 -1.57
CA ALA A 169 14.75 -4.50 -0.75
C ALA A 169 13.93 -5.63 -1.36
N THR A 170 13.92 -5.75 -2.68
CA THR A 170 12.99 -6.61 -3.42
C THR A 170 13.20 -8.09 -3.12
N SER A 171 14.44 -8.54 -2.87
CA SER A 171 14.76 -9.94 -2.51
C SER A 171 14.21 -10.29 -1.13
N THR A 172 14.55 -9.52 -0.11
CA THR A 172 14.09 -9.73 1.26
C THR A 172 12.56 -9.57 1.38
N ARG A 173 11.96 -8.62 0.66
CA ARG A 173 10.50 -8.48 0.59
C ARG A 173 9.83 -9.71 -0.03
N ARG A 174 10.39 -10.30 -1.09
CA ARG A 174 9.89 -11.57 -1.65
C ARG A 174 9.95 -12.68 -0.62
N LYS A 175 11.06 -12.80 0.11
CA LYS A 175 11.21 -13.77 1.20
C LYS A 175 10.18 -13.57 2.30
N ALA A 176 9.87 -12.31 2.65
CA ALA A 176 8.79 -12.01 3.60
C ALA A 176 7.41 -12.46 3.08
N ILE A 177 7.14 -12.24 1.78
CA ILE A 177 5.91 -12.71 1.13
C ILE A 177 5.86 -14.24 1.05
N ASP A 178 6.96 -14.90 0.74
CA ASP A 178 7.06 -16.36 0.72
C ASP A 178 6.81 -16.96 2.11
N LEU A 179 7.31 -16.30 3.16
CA LEU A 179 7.20 -16.77 4.54
C LEU A 179 5.81 -16.54 5.13
N TRP A 180 5.19 -15.40 4.89
CA TRP A 180 3.96 -14.96 5.56
C TRP A 180 2.80 -14.62 4.63
N GLY A 181 2.99 -14.72 3.33
CA GLY A 181 2.03 -14.21 2.35
C GLY A 181 2.14 -12.67 2.21
N PRO A 182 1.13 -12.03 1.63
CA PRO A 182 1.19 -10.62 1.29
C PRO A 182 1.08 -9.66 2.51
N ARG A 183 1.14 -10.17 3.74
CA ARG A 183 0.92 -9.42 4.99
C ARG A 183 1.98 -9.70 6.01
N LEU A 184 2.36 -8.67 6.77
CA LEU A 184 3.05 -8.89 8.02
C LEU A 184 2.08 -9.52 9.03
N PRO A 185 2.48 -10.62 9.69
CA PRO A 185 1.71 -11.17 10.79
C PRO A 185 1.71 -10.19 11.98
N PRO A 186 0.65 -10.21 12.81
CA PRO A 186 0.68 -9.46 14.06
C PRO A 186 1.74 -10.04 14.99
N GLY A 187 2.48 -9.18 15.69
CA GLY A 187 3.50 -9.64 16.63
C GLY A 187 4.51 -8.56 16.98
N ASP A 188 5.49 -8.95 17.78
CA ASP A 188 6.63 -8.10 18.14
C ASP A 188 7.52 -7.87 16.89
N PRO A 189 7.75 -6.62 16.46
CA PRO A 189 8.56 -6.32 15.28
C PRO A 189 9.98 -6.88 15.38
N LEU A 190 10.61 -6.85 16.55
CA LEU A 190 11.95 -7.37 16.75
C LEU A 190 12.01 -8.89 16.48
N LYS A 191 11.03 -9.62 16.97
CA LYS A 191 10.92 -11.07 16.76
C LYS A 191 10.66 -11.39 15.29
N LEU A 192 9.74 -10.69 14.66
CA LEU A 192 9.41 -10.88 13.25
C LEU A 192 10.62 -10.57 12.34
N ALA A 193 11.35 -9.49 12.62
CA ALA A 193 12.55 -9.13 11.88
C ALA A 193 13.66 -10.20 12.02
N ARG A 194 13.85 -10.77 13.20
CA ARG A 194 14.80 -11.88 13.40
C ARG A 194 14.39 -13.15 12.65
N ILE A 195 13.09 -13.46 12.62
CA ILE A 195 12.57 -14.61 11.86
C ILE A 195 12.82 -14.41 10.37
N LEU A 196 12.49 -13.24 9.84
CA LEU A 196 12.72 -12.93 8.42
C LEU A 196 14.20 -12.95 8.07
N PHE A 197 15.07 -12.38 8.91
CA PHE A 197 16.50 -12.38 8.71
C PHE A 197 17.06 -13.82 8.66
N ALA A 198 16.62 -14.69 9.56
CA ALA A 198 17.01 -16.10 9.55
C ALA A 198 16.49 -16.86 8.30
N TYR A 199 15.29 -16.53 7.85
CA TYR A 199 14.71 -17.11 6.64
C TYR A 199 15.39 -16.63 5.36
N ASP A 200 15.78 -15.38 5.30
CA ASP A 200 16.54 -14.80 4.16
C ASP A 200 17.98 -15.34 4.10
N ASN A 201 18.54 -15.70 5.25
CA ASN A 201 19.89 -16.21 5.41
C ASN A 201 19.91 -17.63 6.02
N PRO A 202 19.46 -18.66 5.28
CA PRO A 202 19.46 -20.03 5.81
C PRO A 202 20.91 -20.52 6.06
N PRO A 203 21.10 -21.51 6.94
CA PRO A 203 22.41 -22.08 7.23
C PRO A 203 23.16 -22.49 5.95
N GLY A 204 24.40 -22.05 5.80
CA GLY A 204 25.23 -22.31 4.61
C GLY A 204 25.16 -21.22 3.54
N THR A 205 24.42 -20.14 3.76
CA THR A 205 24.45 -18.96 2.88
C THR A 205 25.86 -18.39 2.84
N LYS A 206 26.42 -18.24 1.64
CA LYS A 206 27.78 -17.71 1.45
C LYS A 206 27.80 -16.18 1.57
N GLU A 207 26.81 -15.53 1.01
CA GLU A 207 26.65 -14.08 1.00
C GLU A 207 25.43 -13.74 1.86
N VAL A 208 25.69 -13.36 3.10
CA VAL A 208 24.63 -13.00 4.05
C VAL A 208 24.10 -11.62 3.74
N SER A 209 22.81 -11.54 3.44
CA SER A 209 22.10 -10.25 3.35
C SER A 209 22.10 -9.60 4.72
N GLY A 210 22.41 -8.32 4.79
CA GLY A 210 22.37 -7.57 6.04
C GLY A 210 20.95 -7.40 6.60
N SER A 211 20.83 -7.02 7.86
CA SER A 211 19.56 -6.92 8.54
C SER A 211 18.80 -5.60 8.27
N GLN A 212 19.43 -4.61 7.63
CA GLN A 212 18.77 -3.34 7.32
C GLN A 212 17.51 -3.50 6.49
N ASP A 213 17.52 -4.42 5.52
CA ASP A 213 16.37 -4.74 4.65
C ASP A 213 15.21 -5.28 5.48
N THR A 214 15.52 -6.22 6.33
CA THR A 214 14.55 -6.87 7.22
C THR A 214 13.94 -5.89 8.21
N ILE A 215 14.78 -5.07 8.85
CA ILE A 215 14.36 -4.05 9.82
C ILE A 215 13.46 -3.02 9.12
N GLY A 216 13.88 -2.47 7.98
CA GLY A 216 13.12 -1.45 7.26
C GLY A 216 11.79 -1.95 6.68
N ILE A 217 11.63 -3.27 6.43
CA ILE A 217 10.34 -3.86 6.01
C ILE A 217 9.42 -4.05 7.23
N ILE A 218 9.96 -4.51 8.36
CA ILE A 218 9.16 -4.97 9.52
C ILE A 218 8.81 -3.84 10.49
N PHE A 219 9.77 -2.95 10.76
CA PHE A 219 9.54 -1.85 11.68
C PHE A 219 8.84 -0.69 10.95
N PRO A 220 7.70 -0.21 11.44
CA PRO A 220 6.99 0.89 10.80
C PRO A 220 7.73 2.21 10.96
N GLY A 221 7.53 3.12 10.02
CA GLY A 221 8.05 4.48 10.07
C GLY A 221 9.53 4.60 9.75
N LEU A 222 10.18 5.58 10.37
CA LEU A 222 11.60 5.87 10.19
C LEU A 222 12.42 5.11 11.22
N ASN A 223 13.41 4.32 10.76
CA ASN A 223 14.18 3.42 11.62
C ASN A 223 15.67 3.75 11.54
N ARG A 224 16.30 3.87 12.70
CA ARG A 224 17.73 4.04 12.87
C ARG A 224 18.29 2.78 13.52
N ALA A 225 19.08 2.01 12.76
CA ALA A 225 19.73 0.79 13.22
C ALA A 225 21.25 1.00 13.32
N TYR A 226 21.85 0.87 14.51
CA TYR A 226 23.26 1.13 14.76
C TYR A 226 24.10 -0.17 14.74
N TYR A 227 25.06 -0.26 13.82
CA TYR A 227 25.90 -1.44 13.58
C TYR A 227 27.32 -1.27 14.11
N THR A 228 27.86 -2.35 14.66
CA THR A 228 29.17 -2.39 15.34
C THR A 228 30.04 -3.59 14.94
N GLY A 229 29.93 -4.03 13.69
CA GLY A 229 30.70 -5.18 13.19
C GLY A 229 29.92 -6.49 13.18
N GLU A 230 28.62 -6.45 13.39
CA GLU A 230 27.74 -7.61 13.35
C GLU A 230 26.65 -7.41 12.30
N TYR A 231 26.07 -8.51 11.78
CA TYR A 231 24.92 -8.46 10.86
C TYR A 231 23.64 -7.92 11.51
N TRP A 232 23.55 -8.00 12.85
CA TRP A 232 22.43 -7.49 13.61
C TRP A 232 22.84 -6.23 14.38
N PRO A 233 22.03 -5.16 14.35
CA PRO A 233 22.44 -3.91 15.00
C PRO A 233 22.44 -4.04 16.52
N ALA A 234 23.33 -3.28 17.15
CA ALA A 234 23.39 -3.16 18.61
C ALA A 234 22.16 -2.41 19.18
N GLN A 235 21.59 -1.49 18.39
CA GLN A 235 20.43 -0.69 18.77
C GLN A 235 19.55 -0.43 17.56
N ILE A 236 18.22 -0.41 17.79
CA ILE A 236 17.21 -0.02 16.81
C ILE A 236 16.31 1.02 17.47
N ASP A 237 16.26 2.21 16.88
CA ASP A 237 15.33 3.26 17.26
C ASP A 237 14.29 3.41 16.14
N SER A 238 13.01 3.24 16.47
CA SER A 238 11.91 3.38 15.51
C SER A 238 11.09 4.62 15.84
N ILE A 239 10.98 5.54 14.88
CA ILE A 239 10.28 6.80 14.99
C ILE A 239 8.97 6.70 14.23
N GLN A 240 7.86 6.82 14.96
CA GLN A 240 6.50 6.78 14.43
C GLN A 240 5.76 8.09 14.71
N ASP A 241 6.50 9.16 15.08
CA ASP A 241 5.93 10.47 15.27
C ASP A 241 5.39 11.01 13.93
N GLU A 242 4.11 11.34 13.92
CA GLU A 242 3.41 11.73 12.71
C GLU A 242 3.96 13.03 12.09
N THR A 243 4.43 13.97 12.92
CA THR A 243 5.04 15.21 12.46
C THR A 243 6.34 14.95 11.70
N VAL A 244 7.17 14.02 12.22
CA VAL A 244 8.42 13.62 11.57
C VAL A 244 8.13 12.88 10.26
N LEU A 245 7.17 11.96 10.27
CA LEU A 245 6.80 11.20 9.06
C LEU A 245 6.22 12.09 7.98
N GLN A 246 5.34 13.05 8.33
CA GLN A 246 4.81 14.05 7.39
C GLN A 246 5.92 14.95 6.82
N PHE A 247 6.88 15.35 7.62
CA PHE A 247 8.03 16.12 7.13
C PHE A 247 8.83 15.32 6.09
N VAL A 248 9.13 14.05 6.37
CA VAL A 248 9.86 13.18 5.44
C VAL A 248 9.05 12.97 4.16
N GLU A 249 7.76 12.73 4.26
CA GLU A 249 6.86 12.55 3.10
C GLU A 249 6.83 13.79 2.20
N GLN A 250 6.83 14.98 2.78
CA GLN A 250 6.83 16.23 2.02
C GLN A 250 8.20 16.58 1.41
N ALA A 251 9.29 16.16 2.05
CA ALA A 251 10.65 16.49 1.65
C ALA A 251 11.30 15.42 0.75
N LEU A 252 10.78 14.17 0.76
CA LEU A 252 11.38 13.05 0.04
C LEU A 252 10.85 12.98 -1.39
N TYR A 253 11.77 13.06 -2.36
CA TYR A 253 11.47 12.86 -3.77
C TYR A 253 12.21 11.63 -4.29
N LEU A 254 11.47 10.69 -4.87
CA LEU A 254 12.04 9.49 -5.47
C LEU A 254 12.24 9.68 -6.97
N ILE A 255 13.49 9.65 -7.41
CA ILE A 255 13.85 9.73 -8.82
C ILE A 255 14.11 8.32 -9.32
N PRO A 256 13.31 7.76 -10.24
CA PRO A 256 13.52 6.43 -10.76
C PRO A 256 14.76 6.41 -11.66
N LEU A 257 15.72 5.57 -11.29
CA LEU A 257 16.86 5.22 -12.13
C LEU A 257 16.55 3.93 -12.89
N GLY A 258 17.24 3.70 -14.01
CA GLY A 258 17.14 2.45 -14.76
C GLY A 258 17.55 1.23 -13.90
N PRO A 259 17.14 0.02 -14.27
CA PRO A 259 17.56 -1.20 -13.57
C PRO A 259 19.07 -1.41 -13.69
N ARG A 260 19.67 -2.02 -12.67
CA ARG A 260 21.05 -2.49 -12.73
C ARG A 260 21.19 -3.57 -13.81
N GLY A 261 22.37 -3.67 -14.43
CA GLY A 261 22.67 -4.77 -15.35
C GLY A 261 22.55 -6.13 -14.65
N HIS A 262 22.12 -7.14 -15.38
CA HIS A 262 21.91 -8.50 -14.85
C HIS A 262 23.20 -9.13 -14.29
N ASP A 263 24.37 -8.69 -14.76
CA ASP A 263 25.69 -9.23 -14.38
C ASP A 263 26.33 -8.49 -13.19
N PHE A 264 25.62 -7.53 -12.58
CA PHE A 264 26.14 -6.77 -11.45
C PHE A 264 25.83 -7.46 -10.12
N HIS A 265 26.82 -8.14 -9.56
CA HIS A 265 26.77 -8.76 -8.24
C HIS A 265 27.13 -7.72 -7.16
N VAL A 266 26.14 -7.22 -6.45
CA VAL A 266 26.27 -6.07 -5.54
C VAL A 266 27.32 -6.32 -4.44
N LEU A 267 27.31 -7.50 -3.81
CA LEU A 267 28.23 -7.83 -2.71
C LEU A 267 29.66 -8.09 -3.21
N GLU A 268 29.81 -8.73 -4.36
CA GLU A 268 31.14 -9.04 -4.92
C GLU A 268 31.83 -7.81 -5.54
N ASN A 269 31.05 -6.89 -6.09
CA ASN A 269 31.59 -5.73 -6.83
C ASN A 269 31.71 -4.46 -5.97
N THR A 270 31.43 -4.54 -4.67
CA THR A 270 31.53 -3.41 -3.76
C THR A 270 32.73 -3.53 -2.86
N CYS A 271 33.62 -2.53 -2.87
CA CYS A 271 34.72 -2.39 -1.97
C CYS A 271 34.64 -1.07 -1.22
N ILE A 272 34.53 -1.13 0.11
CA ILE A 272 34.44 0.04 0.96
C ILE A 272 35.67 0.15 1.84
N THR A 273 36.38 1.27 1.75
CA THR A 273 37.53 1.60 2.59
C THR A 273 37.09 2.12 3.96
N ARG A 274 38.04 2.25 4.91
CA ARG A 274 37.72 2.85 6.22
C ARG A 274 37.18 4.27 6.11
N SER A 275 37.71 5.11 5.22
CA SER A 275 37.22 6.45 4.98
C SER A 275 35.81 6.43 4.33
N GLY A 276 35.54 5.45 3.48
CA GLY A 276 34.19 5.23 2.94
C GLY A 276 33.19 4.81 4.02
N ALA A 277 33.58 3.88 4.91
CA ALA A 277 32.74 3.46 6.03
C ALA A 277 32.48 4.63 7.01
N GLN A 278 33.47 5.49 7.25
CA GLN A 278 33.30 6.71 8.05
C GLN A 278 32.31 7.66 7.40
N ALA A 279 32.44 7.93 6.11
CA ALA A 279 31.51 8.79 5.37
C ALA A 279 30.07 8.27 5.41
N LEU A 280 29.87 6.94 5.31
CA LEU A 280 28.56 6.33 5.45
C LEU A 280 27.95 6.49 6.86
N SER A 281 28.81 6.47 7.88
CA SER A 281 28.37 6.63 9.28
C SER A 281 28.03 8.08 9.65
N GLU A 282 28.65 9.03 8.98
CA GLU A 282 28.50 10.48 9.25
C GLU A 282 27.43 11.16 8.38
N ALA A 283 26.93 10.45 7.34
CA ALA A 283 25.87 10.94 6.46
C ALA A 283 24.49 10.92 7.15
#